data_a081ec554a79c79f1db65964899b54be
#
_entry.id   a081ec554a79c79f1db65964899b54be
#
_cell.length_a   1.000
_cell.length_b   1.000
_cell.length_c   1.000
_cell.angle_alpha   90.00
_cell.angle_beta   90.00
_cell.angle_gamma   90.00
#
_symmetry.space_group_name_H-M   'P 1'
#
loop_
_entity.id
_entity.type
_entity.pdbx_description
1 polymer ?
#
loop_
_entity_poly.entity_id
_entity_poly.type
_entity_poly.pdbx_seq_one_letter_code
_entity_poly.pdbx_strand_id
1 'polypeptide(L)'
;MARELRHPRPGHPVAVGCAGWSLPTDIAHAFAAGDSALQRYASRFPIVEINSSFYRPHQPATYARWAASVPHGFRFSVKMPQAISHDARLRGAAPLLDTFLHAAAHLGDRLGALLLQLPPSLAYDGRTASAFFRALRRRSAVRVACEPRHPSWFDDKADALLDDHGIARVAADPAPVAGADQPGGARHWSYWRWHGQPRMYYSAYQQPQLCSLVAAAVEAAQAGEAWIILDNTAHGHAVPNALQLQSMLEHANA
;
A
#
# COMPACT_ATOMS: atom_id res chain seq x y z
N MET A 1 9.01 34.26 2.55
CA MET A 1 10.09 33.26 2.70
C MET A 1 9.48 31.91 2.35
N ALA A 2 9.78 31.37 1.18
CA ALA A 2 9.31 30.04 0.76
C ALA A 2 9.95 29.00 1.67
N ARG A 3 9.11 28.23 2.37
CA ARG A 3 9.55 27.07 3.16
C ARG A 3 10.01 26.02 2.15
N GLU A 4 11.30 25.75 2.13
CA GLU A 4 11.89 24.69 1.31
C GLU A 4 11.10 23.39 1.51
N LEU A 5 10.69 22.80 0.40
CA LEU A 5 10.08 21.47 0.35
C LEU A 5 11.11 20.49 0.96
N ARG A 6 10.89 20.06 2.19
CA ARG A 6 11.67 18.99 2.79
C ARG A 6 11.31 17.70 2.05
N HIS A 7 12.12 17.33 1.06
CA HIS A 7 12.08 16.01 0.50
C HIS A 7 12.33 14.98 1.62
N PRO A 8 11.61 13.85 1.64
CA PRO A 8 11.92 12.77 2.59
C PRO A 8 13.41 12.44 2.44
N ARG A 9 14.12 12.47 3.57
CA ARG A 9 15.55 12.17 3.59
C ARG A 9 15.76 10.75 3.11
N PRO A 10 16.73 10.48 2.20
CA PRO A 10 17.12 9.12 1.88
C PRO A 10 17.62 8.47 3.18
N GLY A 11 16.93 7.42 3.64
CA GLY A 11 17.32 6.69 4.84
C GLY A 11 16.21 6.47 5.88
N HIS A 12 14.98 6.94 5.69
CA HIS A 12 13.87 6.55 6.57
C HIS A 12 13.30 5.20 6.14
N PRO A 13 13.48 4.15 6.94
CA PRO A 13 13.00 2.81 6.58
C PRO A 13 11.47 2.67 6.63
N VAL A 14 10.75 3.66 7.20
CA VAL A 14 9.28 3.67 7.29
C VAL A 14 8.70 4.79 6.42
N ALA A 15 7.92 4.41 5.41
CA ALA A 15 7.20 5.33 4.54
C ALA A 15 5.70 5.32 4.85
N VAL A 16 5.09 6.50 5.01
CA VAL A 16 3.67 6.67 5.30
C VAL A 16 2.94 7.31 4.13
N GLY A 17 1.77 6.79 3.79
CA GLY A 17 0.86 7.34 2.79
C GLY A 17 -0.59 6.90 2.99
N CYS A 18 -1.44 7.21 2.03
CA CYS A 18 -2.88 6.94 2.06
C CYS A 18 -3.34 6.16 0.82
N ALA A 19 -4.51 5.53 0.91
CA ALA A 19 -5.22 4.97 -0.22
C ALA A 19 -5.95 6.09 -0.98
N GLY A 20 -5.24 6.71 -1.94
CA GLY A 20 -5.65 7.90 -2.66
C GLY A 20 -5.03 9.17 -2.09
N TRP A 21 -5.24 10.27 -2.80
CA TRP A 21 -4.61 11.58 -2.53
C TRP A 21 -5.61 12.72 -2.38
N SER A 22 -6.81 12.41 -1.93
CA SER A 22 -7.81 13.43 -1.60
C SER A 22 -7.38 14.18 -0.34
N LEU A 23 -7.36 15.50 -0.41
CA LEU A 23 -6.97 16.36 0.70
C LEU A 23 -8.23 17.00 1.32
N PRO A 24 -8.55 16.73 2.59
CA PRO A 24 -9.60 17.44 3.30
C PRO A 24 -9.33 18.95 3.34
N THR A 25 -10.39 19.74 3.19
CA THR A 25 -10.27 21.21 3.02
C THR A 25 -9.66 21.89 4.26
N ASP A 26 -9.99 21.39 5.43
CA ASP A 26 -9.56 21.94 6.72
C ASP A 26 -8.04 21.80 6.97
N ILE A 27 -7.42 20.75 6.39
CA ILE A 27 -5.98 20.51 6.51
C ILE A 27 -5.19 20.80 5.23
N ALA A 28 -5.86 21.26 4.19
CA ALA A 28 -5.22 21.54 2.90
C ALA A 28 -4.07 22.56 3.00
N HIS A 29 -4.09 23.43 4.02
CA HIS A 29 -3.04 24.41 4.32
C HIS A 29 -1.71 23.78 4.79
N ALA A 30 -1.72 22.52 5.24
CA ALA A 30 -0.52 21.78 5.63
C ALA A 30 0.32 21.29 4.43
N PHE A 31 -0.20 21.43 3.22
CA PHE A 31 0.40 20.99 1.97
C PHE A 31 0.87 22.19 1.15
N ALA A 32 1.97 22.02 0.40
CA ALA A 32 2.43 23.05 -0.51
C ALA A 32 1.39 23.32 -1.62
N ALA A 33 1.47 24.47 -2.25
CA ALA A 33 0.72 24.76 -3.46
C ALA A 33 1.12 23.81 -4.59
N GLY A 34 0.21 23.54 -5.51
CA GLY A 34 0.46 22.69 -6.67
C GLY A 34 -0.75 22.69 -7.62
N ASP A 35 -0.51 22.35 -8.88
CA ASP A 35 -1.51 22.38 -9.95
C ASP A 35 -2.54 21.25 -9.84
N SER A 36 -2.27 20.26 -8.99
CA SER A 36 -3.18 19.14 -8.75
C SER A 36 -3.15 18.67 -7.30
N ALA A 37 -4.22 17.97 -6.87
CA ALA A 37 -4.26 17.36 -5.54
C ALA A 37 -3.11 16.36 -5.33
N LEU A 38 -2.71 15.61 -6.37
CA LEU A 38 -1.59 14.69 -6.30
C LEU A 38 -0.25 15.40 -6.07
N GLN A 39 0.02 16.50 -6.77
CA GLN A 39 1.23 17.30 -6.54
C GLN A 39 1.28 17.83 -5.11
N ARG A 40 0.15 18.36 -4.63
CA ARG A 40 0.04 18.85 -3.25
C ARG A 40 0.28 17.72 -2.24
N TYR A 41 -0.38 16.57 -2.42
CA TYR A 41 -0.18 15.37 -1.59
C TYR A 41 1.29 14.94 -1.56
N ALA A 42 1.95 14.88 -2.72
CA ALA A 42 3.35 14.48 -2.85
C ALA A 42 4.35 15.48 -2.22
N SER A 43 3.91 16.67 -1.81
CA SER A 43 4.74 17.61 -1.05
C SER A 43 4.97 17.18 0.41
N ARG A 44 4.20 16.23 0.92
CA ARG A 44 4.26 15.75 2.31
C ARG A 44 4.50 14.26 2.41
N PHE A 45 3.87 13.46 1.56
CA PHE A 45 3.94 12.01 1.63
C PHE A 45 4.80 11.45 0.50
N PRO A 46 5.67 10.45 0.80
CA PRO A 46 6.56 9.84 -0.19
C PRO A 46 5.89 8.74 -1.01
N ILE A 47 4.75 8.21 -0.54
CA ILE A 47 4.05 7.09 -1.15
C ILE A 47 2.54 7.33 -1.19
N VAL A 48 1.87 6.69 -2.16
CA VAL A 48 0.40 6.63 -2.24
C VAL A 48 -0.05 5.31 -2.82
N GLU A 49 -1.22 4.82 -2.41
CA GLU A 49 -1.86 3.67 -3.03
C GLU A 49 -2.92 4.14 -4.04
N ILE A 50 -2.84 3.65 -5.28
CA ILE A 50 -3.89 3.82 -6.29
C ILE A 50 -4.92 2.72 -6.07
N ASN A 51 -6.01 3.06 -5.37
CA ASN A 51 -7.09 2.12 -5.04
C ASN A 51 -8.14 2.02 -6.16
N SER A 52 -8.29 3.06 -6.97
CA SER A 52 -9.28 3.15 -8.05
C SER A 52 -9.05 2.14 -9.18
N SER A 53 -7.83 1.66 -9.38
CA SER A 53 -7.48 0.60 -10.35
C SER A 53 -8.14 -0.74 -10.06
N PHE A 54 -8.61 -0.96 -8.83
CA PHE A 54 -9.36 -2.15 -8.42
C PHE A 54 -10.71 -2.26 -9.16
N TYR A 55 -11.42 -1.14 -9.29
CA TYR A 55 -12.77 -1.09 -9.85
C TYR A 55 -12.80 -0.87 -11.37
N ARG A 56 -11.80 -0.15 -11.89
CA ARG A 56 -11.72 0.18 -13.32
C ARG A 56 -10.28 0.28 -13.79
N PRO A 57 -9.94 -0.25 -14.97
CA PRO A 57 -8.63 -0.05 -15.57
C PRO A 57 -8.38 1.43 -15.84
N HIS A 58 -7.16 1.89 -15.59
CA HIS A 58 -6.69 3.19 -16.04
C HIS A 58 -5.91 3.04 -17.35
N GLN A 59 -6.00 4.06 -18.18
CA GLN A 59 -5.23 4.12 -19.43
C GLN A 59 -3.74 4.37 -19.14
N PRO A 60 -2.82 3.83 -19.97
CA PRO A 60 -1.39 4.07 -19.86
C PRO A 60 -1.03 5.55 -19.70
N ALA A 61 -1.64 6.43 -20.49
CA ALA A 61 -1.42 7.87 -20.44
C ALA A 61 -1.79 8.50 -19.08
N THR A 62 -2.75 7.90 -18.35
CA THR A 62 -3.11 8.35 -17.00
C THR A 62 -1.99 8.06 -16.01
N TYR A 63 -1.44 6.85 -16.03
CA TYR A 63 -0.29 6.48 -15.19
C TYR A 63 0.94 7.34 -15.53
N ALA A 64 1.25 7.55 -16.82
CA ALA A 64 2.35 8.40 -17.26
C ALA A 64 2.19 9.85 -16.74
N ARG A 65 0.97 10.41 -16.83
CA ARG A 65 0.68 11.76 -16.30
C ARG A 65 0.87 11.83 -14.78
N TRP A 66 0.44 10.83 -14.02
CA TRP A 66 0.67 10.78 -12.58
C TRP A 66 2.15 10.70 -12.24
N ALA A 67 2.90 9.84 -12.92
CA ALA A 67 4.35 9.73 -12.74
C ALA A 67 5.08 11.05 -12.99
N ALA A 68 4.68 11.78 -14.04
CA ALA A 68 5.26 13.07 -14.39
C ALA A 68 4.93 14.19 -13.40
N SER A 69 3.85 14.05 -12.61
CA SER A 69 3.37 15.08 -11.69
C SER A 69 3.94 15.00 -10.27
N VAL A 70 4.79 14.02 -9.98
CA VAL A 70 5.34 13.78 -8.63
C VAL A 70 6.87 13.82 -8.61
N PRO A 71 7.49 14.10 -7.45
CA PRO A 71 8.96 14.11 -7.32
C PRO A 71 9.60 12.75 -7.63
N HIS A 72 10.90 12.77 -7.91
CA HIS A 72 11.67 11.56 -8.26
C HIS A 72 11.60 10.46 -7.21
N GLY A 73 11.66 10.79 -5.93
CA GLY A 73 11.59 9.83 -4.81
C GLY A 73 10.20 9.28 -4.48
N PHE A 74 9.15 9.82 -5.10
CA PHE A 74 7.77 9.40 -4.85
C PHE A 74 7.48 8.02 -5.43
N ARG A 75 6.68 7.19 -4.72
CA ARG A 75 6.31 5.85 -5.16
C ARG A 75 4.82 5.61 -5.10
N PHE A 76 4.31 4.90 -6.09
CA PHE A 76 2.95 4.41 -6.14
C PHE A 76 2.89 2.93 -5.77
N SER A 77 1.94 2.56 -4.92
CA SER A 77 1.40 1.21 -4.81
C SER A 77 0.16 1.13 -5.69
N VAL A 78 0.04 0.12 -6.53
CA VAL A 78 -1.11 -0.01 -7.43
C VAL A 78 -1.92 -1.25 -7.06
N LYS A 79 -3.18 -1.06 -6.66
CA LYS A 79 -4.07 -2.17 -6.33
C LYS A 79 -4.48 -2.91 -7.60
N MET A 80 -4.25 -4.21 -7.62
CA MET A 80 -4.61 -5.07 -8.75
C MET A 80 -6.13 -5.09 -8.95
N PRO A 81 -6.61 -5.17 -10.20
CA PRO A 81 -8.03 -5.20 -10.53
C PRO A 81 -8.80 -6.34 -9.83
N GLN A 82 -10.05 -6.08 -9.48
CA GLN A 82 -11.01 -7.06 -8.96
C GLN A 82 -11.09 -8.30 -9.86
N ALA A 83 -11.06 -8.10 -11.18
CA ALA A 83 -11.08 -9.18 -12.17
C ALA A 83 -10.01 -10.27 -11.90
N ILE A 84 -8.84 -9.92 -11.38
CA ILE A 84 -7.76 -10.87 -11.07
C ILE A 84 -8.04 -11.61 -9.75
N SER A 85 -8.34 -10.86 -8.71
CA SER A 85 -8.38 -11.40 -7.34
C SER A 85 -9.74 -11.98 -6.95
N HIS A 86 -10.84 -11.34 -7.36
CA HIS A 86 -12.21 -11.69 -6.95
C HIS A 86 -12.91 -12.53 -8.01
N ASP A 87 -12.91 -12.09 -9.28
CA ASP A 87 -13.67 -12.75 -10.33
C ASP A 87 -12.93 -14.01 -10.83
N ALA A 88 -11.67 -13.89 -11.25
CA ALA A 88 -10.85 -15.02 -11.68
C ALA A 88 -10.32 -15.86 -10.51
N ARG A 89 -10.37 -15.34 -9.26
CA ARG A 89 -9.88 -16.04 -8.07
C ARG A 89 -8.47 -16.60 -8.27
N LEU A 90 -7.58 -15.80 -8.86
CA LEU A 90 -6.19 -16.10 -9.24
C LEU A 90 -6.03 -17.14 -10.37
N ARG A 91 -7.11 -17.71 -10.90
CA ARG A 91 -7.06 -18.76 -11.94
C ARG A 91 -7.11 -18.15 -13.34
N GLY A 92 -6.27 -18.66 -14.25
CA GLY A 92 -6.24 -18.18 -15.63
C GLY A 92 -5.96 -16.68 -15.78
N ALA A 93 -5.38 -16.02 -14.79
CA ALA A 93 -5.25 -14.57 -14.70
C ALA A 93 -4.11 -13.99 -15.58
N ALA A 94 -3.38 -14.82 -16.32
CA ALA A 94 -2.24 -14.36 -17.12
C ALA A 94 -2.57 -13.22 -18.11
N PRO A 95 -3.65 -13.29 -18.92
CA PRO A 95 -4.00 -12.18 -19.81
C PRO A 95 -4.41 -10.90 -19.07
N LEU A 96 -5.07 -11.05 -17.91
CA LEU A 96 -5.45 -9.92 -17.07
C LEU A 96 -4.21 -9.25 -16.45
N LEU A 97 -3.22 -10.06 -16.03
CA LEU A 97 -1.93 -9.56 -15.57
C LEU A 97 -1.20 -8.81 -16.69
N ASP A 98 -1.16 -9.33 -17.91
CA ASP A 98 -0.51 -8.69 -19.04
C ASP A 98 -1.10 -7.31 -19.31
N THR A 99 -2.42 -7.20 -19.37
CA THR A 99 -3.13 -5.92 -19.58
C THR A 99 -2.86 -4.93 -18.44
N PHE A 100 -2.98 -5.38 -17.20
CA PHE A 100 -2.80 -4.53 -16.03
C PHE A 100 -1.35 -4.04 -15.88
N LEU A 101 -0.38 -4.94 -15.99
CA LEU A 101 1.03 -4.62 -15.84
C LEU A 101 1.53 -3.72 -16.98
N HIS A 102 1.06 -3.94 -18.23
CA HIS A 102 1.36 -3.05 -19.33
C HIS A 102 0.94 -1.60 -19.03
N ALA A 103 -0.27 -1.40 -18.52
CA ALA A 103 -0.74 -0.07 -18.18
C ALA A 103 0.03 0.54 -16.98
N ALA A 104 0.18 -0.23 -15.89
CA ALA A 104 0.85 0.24 -14.67
C ALA A 104 2.34 0.54 -14.88
N ALA A 105 3.00 -0.14 -15.82
CA ALA A 105 4.41 0.11 -16.18
C ALA A 105 4.68 1.54 -16.65
N HIS A 106 3.66 2.28 -17.09
CA HIS A 106 3.80 3.70 -17.45
C HIS A 106 4.03 4.63 -16.25
N LEU A 107 3.96 4.12 -15.01
CA LEU A 107 4.50 4.81 -13.84
C LEU A 107 6.05 4.85 -13.83
N GLY A 108 6.70 4.02 -14.66
CA GLY A 108 8.15 3.94 -14.71
C GLY A 108 8.76 3.61 -13.35
N ASP A 109 9.81 4.30 -12.97
CA ASP A 109 10.52 4.17 -11.69
C ASP A 109 9.67 4.62 -10.48
N ARG A 110 8.51 5.26 -10.70
CA ARG A 110 7.55 5.59 -9.63
C ARG A 110 6.69 4.39 -9.21
N LEU A 111 6.64 3.30 -10.00
CA LEU A 111 5.96 2.08 -9.60
C LEU A 111 6.76 1.36 -8.50
N GLY A 112 6.34 1.54 -7.25
CA GLY A 112 7.04 0.99 -6.09
C GLY A 112 6.52 -0.37 -5.63
N ALA A 113 5.20 -0.59 -5.73
CA ALA A 113 4.57 -1.83 -5.30
C ALA A 113 3.27 -2.13 -6.06
N LEU A 114 2.86 -3.40 -6.00
CA LEU A 114 1.54 -3.87 -6.41
C LEU A 114 0.83 -4.44 -5.18
N LEU A 115 -0.45 -4.10 -4.99
CA LEU A 115 -1.28 -4.66 -3.93
C LEU A 115 -2.26 -5.67 -4.51
N LEU A 116 -2.20 -6.90 -4.03
CA LEU A 116 -3.17 -7.97 -4.31
C LEU A 116 -4.06 -8.20 -3.10
N GLN A 117 -5.26 -7.59 -3.08
CA GLN A 117 -6.24 -7.89 -2.05
C GLN A 117 -7.11 -9.06 -2.47
N LEU A 118 -7.27 -10.06 -1.57
CA LEU A 118 -8.08 -11.25 -1.80
C LEU A 118 -9.42 -11.15 -1.04
N PRO A 119 -10.52 -11.67 -1.61
CA PRO A 119 -11.81 -11.65 -0.93
C PRO A 119 -11.84 -12.65 0.25
N PRO A 120 -12.68 -12.40 1.28
CA PRO A 120 -12.82 -13.30 2.43
C PRO A 120 -13.34 -14.70 2.06
N SER A 121 -13.95 -14.86 0.89
CA SER A 121 -14.41 -16.15 0.36
C SER A 121 -13.30 -16.97 -0.32
N LEU A 122 -12.09 -16.42 -0.53
CA LEU A 122 -11.01 -17.11 -1.22
C LEU A 122 -10.12 -17.85 -0.23
N ALA A 123 -10.45 -19.12 0.05
CA ALA A 123 -9.59 -19.99 0.83
C ALA A 123 -8.23 -20.22 0.13
N TYR A 124 -7.19 -20.45 0.92
CA TYR A 124 -5.86 -20.79 0.42
C TYR A 124 -5.88 -22.13 -0.31
N ASP A 125 -5.38 -22.10 -1.54
CA ASP A 125 -5.03 -23.26 -2.35
C ASP A 125 -3.59 -23.06 -2.85
N GLY A 126 -2.65 -23.75 -2.25
CA GLY A 126 -1.23 -23.59 -2.54
C GLY A 126 -0.87 -23.83 -4.00
N ARG A 127 -1.59 -24.71 -4.72
CA ARG A 127 -1.36 -24.96 -6.14
C ARG A 127 -1.77 -23.73 -6.99
N THR A 128 -2.95 -23.21 -6.75
CA THR A 128 -3.47 -22.00 -7.44
C THR A 128 -2.61 -20.79 -7.10
N ALA A 129 -2.30 -20.57 -5.82
CA ALA A 129 -1.48 -19.44 -5.36
C ALA A 129 -0.07 -19.46 -5.98
N SER A 130 0.63 -20.62 -5.91
CA SER A 130 1.95 -20.77 -6.49
C SER A 130 1.95 -20.57 -8.03
N ALA A 131 0.94 -21.10 -8.73
CA ALA A 131 0.82 -20.91 -10.18
C ALA A 131 0.63 -19.44 -10.53
N PHE A 132 -0.21 -18.71 -9.77
CA PHE A 132 -0.44 -17.28 -9.95
C PHE A 132 0.82 -16.46 -9.68
N PHE A 133 1.48 -16.66 -8.53
CA PHE A 133 2.68 -15.88 -8.19
C PHE A 133 3.84 -16.17 -9.14
N ARG A 134 4.02 -17.41 -9.60
CA ARG A 134 4.98 -17.70 -10.68
C ARG A 134 4.64 -16.96 -11.97
N ALA A 135 3.37 -16.91 -12.36
CA ALA A 135 2.93 -16.17 -13.55
C ALA A 135 3.19 -14.67 -13.41
N LEU A 136 2.93 -14.10 -12.22
CA LEU A 136 3.20 -12.71 -11.88
C LEU A 136 4.71 -12.40 -11.92
N ARG A 137 5.54 -13.24 -11.26
CA ARG A 137 6.99 -13.03 -11.18
C ARG A 137 7.70 -13.15 -12.54
N ARG A 138 7.20 -13.99 -13.45
CA ARG A 138 7.70 -14.00 -14.84
C ARG A 138 7.46 -12.71 -15.61
N ARG A 139 6.52 -11.87 -15.16
CA ARG A 139 6.10 -10.62 -15.80
C ARG A 139 6.61 -9.36 -15.12
N SER A 140 6.86 -9.43 -13.82
CA SER A 140 7.19 -8.24 -13.04
C SER A 140 8.07 -8.59 -11.85
N ALA A 141 9.16 -7.82 -11.69
CA ALA A 141 10.02 -7.82 -10.52
C ALA A 141 9.56 -6.83 -9.44
N VAL A 142 8.51 -6.05 -9.68
CA VAL A 142 7.97 -5.08 -8.74
C VAL A 142 7.57 -5.77 -7.43
N ARG A 143 7.79 -5.11 -6.29
CA ARG A 143 7.36 -5.59 -4.97
C ARG A 143 5.85 -5.85 -4.99
N VAL A 144 5.43 -6.89 -4.30
CA VAL A 144 4.00 -7.27 -4.21
C VAL A 144 3.63 -7.46 -2.75
N ALA A 145 2.58 -6.77 -2.32
CA ALA A 145 1.89 -7.02 -1.07
C ALA A 145 0.60 -7.81 -1.33
N CYS A 146 0.39 -8.87 -0.58
CA CYS A 146 -0.84 -9.65 -0.61
C CYS A 146 -1.64 -9.39 0.66
N GLU A 147 -2.89 -8.99 0.53
CA GLU A 147 -3.83 -8.82 1.63
C GLU A 147 -4.91 -9.90 1.59
N PRO A 148 -4.65 -11.07 2.17
CA PRO A 148 -5.67 -12.11 2.29
C PRO A 148 -6.68 -11.75 3.39
N ARG A 149 -7.91 -12.23 3.24
CA ARG A 149 -8.99 -12.02 4.22
C ARG A 149 -9.66 -13.32 4.70
N HIS A 150 -9.24 -14.47 4.16
CA HIS A 150 -9.72 -15.77 4.61
C HIS A 150 -8.71 -16.38 5.60
N PRO A 151 -9.16 -17.01 6.71
CA PRO A 151 -8.29 -17.53 7.77
C PRO A 151 -7.18 -18.45 7.29
N SER A 152 -7.44 -19.29 6.30
CA SER A 152 -6.47 -20.28 5.79
C SER A 152 -5.22 -19.69 5.11
N TRP A 153 -5.13 -18.38 4.94
CA TRP A 153 -3.93 -17.70 4.43
C TRP A 153 -2.95 -17.29 5.53
N PHE A 154 -3.27 -17.60 6.79
CA PHE A 154 -2.47 -17.18 7.96
C PHE A 154 -1.83 -18.37 8.67
N ASP A 155 -1.68 -19.50 7.96
CA ASP A 155 -0.89 -20.63 8.42
C ASP A 155 0.55 -20.56 7.87
N ASP A 156 1.44 -21.38 8.45
CA ASP A 156 2.86 -21.42 8.09
C ASP A 156 3.09 -21.79 6.61
N LYS A 157 2.20 -22.61 6.02
CA LYS A 157 2.33 -23.05 4.61
C LYS A 157 2.03 -21.91 3.65
N ALA A 158 1.00 -21.10 3.96
CA ALA A 158 0.67 -19.94 3.17
C ALA A 158 1.75 -18.85 3.30
N ASP A 159 2.25 -18.64 4.52
CA ASP A 159 3.30 -17.66 4.79
C ASP A 159 4.61 -18.04 4.08
N ALA A 160 5.03 -19.30 4.18
CA ALA A 160 6.20 -19.81 3.45
C ALA A 160 6.07 -19.67 1.94
N LEU A 161 4.89 -19.96 1.36
CA LEU A 161 4.66 -19.78 -0.07
C LEU A 161 4.76 -18.30 -0.48
N LEU A 162 4.25 -17.38 0.32
CA LEU A 162 4.39 -15.94 0.06
C LEU A 162 5.87 -15.52 0.10
N ASP A 163 6.63 -15.97 1.10
CA ASP A 163 8.07 -15.69 1.23
C ASP A 163 8.86 -16.27 0.04
N ASP A 164 8.63 -17.52 -0.36
CA ASP A 164 9.26 -18.17 -1.52
C ASP A 164 9.09 -17.37 -2.82
N HIS A 165 8.00 -16.65 -2.94
CA HIS A 165 7.72 -15.79 -4.08
C HIS A 165 8.09 -14.32 -3.85
N GLY A 166 8.67 -13.96 -2.71
CA GLY A 166 9.02 -12.59 -2.34
C GLY A 166 7.78 -11.69 -2.20
N ILE A 167 6.66 -12.24 -1.70
CA ILE A 167 5.39 -11.53 -1.51
C ILE A 167 5.24 -11.16 -0.04
N ALA A 168 5.12 -9.88 0.29
CA ALA A 168 4.81 -9.46 1.65
C ALA A 168 3.32 -9.74 1.97
N ARG A 169 3.03 -10.35 3.13
CA ARG A 169 1.67 -10.45 3.64
C ARG A 169 1.34 -9.16 4.39
N VAL A 170 0.27 -8.51 3.95
CA VAL A 170 -0.19 -7.24 4.55
C VAL A 170 -0.61 -7.45 6.01
N ALA A 171 -0.15 -6.55 6.87
CA ALA A 171 -0.67 -6.37 8.22
C ALA A 171 -1.88 -5.42 8.16
N ALA A 172 -3.07 -5.95 8.40
CA ALA A 172 -4.32 -5.22 8.24
C ALA A 172 -4.93 -4.82 9.60
N ASP A 173 -5.49 -3.62 9.68
CA ASP A 173 -6.30 -3.18 10.81
C ASP A 173 -7.62 -2.55 10.32
N PRO A 174 -8.79 -3.00 10.83
CA PRO A 174 -8.94 -4.12 11.75
C PRO A 174 -8.52 -5.46 11.14
N ALA A 175 -7.91 -6.30 11.98
CA ALA A 175 -7.50 -7.64 11.57
C ALA A 175 -8.71 -8.50 11.21
N PRO A 176 -8.81 -9.04 9.98
CA PRO A 176 -9.92 -9.91 9.61
C PRO A 176 -9.92 -11.24 10.35
N VAL A 177 -8.76 -11.68 10.82
CA VAL A 177 -8.54 -12.87 11.65
C VAL A 177 -7.35 -12.65 12.58
N ALA A 178 -7.20 -13.47 13.61
CA ALA A 178 -6.04 -13.41 14.51
C ALA A 178 -4.72 -13.53 13.73
N GLY A 179 -3.74 -12.66 14.03
CA GLY A 179 -2.45 -12.60 13.36
C GLY A 179 -2.43 -11.84 12.03
N ALA A 180 -3.57 -11.36 11.54
CA ALA A 180 -3.61 -10.54 10.32
C ALA A 180 -3.15 -9.09 10.53
N ASP A 181 -3.00 -8.67 11.77
CA ASP A 181 -2.42 -7.39 12.19
C ASP A 181 -0.87 -7.38 12.17
N GLN A 182 -0.25 -8.54 11.93
CA GLN A 182 1.19 -8.69 11.86
C GLN A 182 1.66 -8.91 10.41
N PRO A 183 2.78 -8.27 9.99
CA PRO A 183 3.39 -8.55 8.71
C PRO A 183 3.85 -10.01 8.60
N GLY A 184 3.83 -10.56 7.39
CA GLY A 184 4.32 -11.91 7.11
C GLY A 184 4.81 -12.07 5.68
N GLY A 185 5.06 -13.32 5.25
CA GLY A 185 5.65 -13.63 3.95
C GLY A 185 7.08 -13.08 3.83
N ALA A 186 7.38 -12.41 2.73
CA ALA A 186 8.70 -11.86 2.46
C ALA A 186 9.17 -10.88 3.55
N ARG A 187 10.36 -11.11 4.10
CA ARG A 187 10.88 -10.39 5.28
C ARG A 187 11.71 -9.15 4.95
N HIS A 188 12.02 -8.92 3.69
CA HIS A 188 12.85 -7.80 3.25
C HIS A 188 12.10 -6.47 3.09
N TRP A 189 10.77 -6.49 3.25
CA TRP A 189 9.92 -5.30 3.35
C TRP A 189 8.56 -5.67 3.96
N SER A 190 7.88 -4.68 4.56
CA SER A 190 6.61 -4.86 5.25
C SER A 190 5.57 -3.87 4.74
N TYR A 191 4.29 -4.26 4.78
CA TYR A 191 3.20 -3.45 4.26
C TYR A 191 2.01 -3.49 5.23
N TRP A 192 1.62 -2.33 5.74
CA TRP A 192 0.43 -2.15 6.58
C TRP A 192 -0.68 -1.49 5.79
N ARG A 193 -1.92 -1.96 5.97
CA ARG A 193 -3.13 -1.30 5.51
C ARG A 193 -4.09 -1.13 6.66
N TRP A 194 -4.26 0.11 7.08
CA TRP A 194 -5.09 0.50 8.21
C TRP A 194 -6.38 1.15 7.74
N HIS A 195 -7.50 0.42 7.89
CA HIS A 195 -8.80 0.75 7.32
C HIS A 195 -9.71 1.57 8.23
N GLY A 196 -9.35 1.77 9.50
CA GLY A 196 -10.16 2.50 10.49
C GLY A 196 -10.91 1.59 11.45
N GLN A 197 -10.91 1.96 12.73
CA GLN A 197 -11.61 1.29 13.83
C GLN A 197 -12.37 2.32 14.67
N PRO A 198 -13.55 1.96 15.22
CA PRO A 198 -14.25 0.68 15.13
C PRO A 198 -15.01 0.46 13.81
N ARG A 199 -15.26 1.51 13.02
CA ARG A 199 -15.99 1.42 11.75
C ARG A 199 -15.01 1.53 10.59
N MET A 200 -14.81 0.40 9.90
CA MET A 200 -13.92 0.29 8.74
C MET A 200 -14.21 1.38 7.71
N TYR A 201 -13.17 2.04 7.21
CA TYR A 201 -13.13 3.19 6.31
C TYR A 201 -13.60 4.53 6.89
N TYR A 202 -14.38 4.54 7.98
CA TYR A 202 -15.06 5.73 8.50
C TYR A 202 -14.44 6.31 9.77
N SER A 203 -13.78 5.49 10.60
CA SER A 203 -13.26 5.94 11.89
C SER A 203 -11.82 6.43 11.80
N ALA A 204 -11.52 7.48 12.58
CA ALA A 204 -10.15 7.92 12.83
C ALA A 204 -9.46 7.00 13.83
N TYR A 205 -8.15 6.83 13.67
CA TYR A 205 -7.31 6.22 14.71
C TYR A 205 -6.95 7.23 15.78
N GLN A 206 -6.92 6.75 17.01
CA GLN A 206 -6.52 7.54 18.16
C GLN A 206 -5.01 7.38 18.45
N GLN A 207 -4.45 8.30 19.18
CA GLN A 207 -3.01 8.33 19.48
C GLN A 207 -2.43 7.01 20.01
N PRO A 208 -3.05 6.27 20.94
CA PRO A 208 -2.50 4.99 21.41
C PRO A 208 -2.33 3.95 20.29
N GLN A 209 -3.29 3.87 19.36
CA GLN A 209 -3.23 2.95 18.22
C GLN A 209 -2.08 3.35 17.28
N LEU A 210 -1.95 4.65 16.98
CA LEU A 210 -0.86 5.16 16.14
C LEU A 210 0.51 4.93 16.78
N CYS A 211 0.65 5.09 18.10
CA CYS A 211 1.90 4.76 18.82
C CYS A 211 2.26 3.27 18.67
N SER A 212 1.29 2.37 18.79
CA SER A 212 1.51 0.94 18.62
C SER A 212 1.96 0.60 17.20
N LEU A 213 1.35 1.24 16.19
CA LEU A 213 1.76 1.07 14.79
C LEU A 213 3.18 1.56 14.54
N VAL A 214 3.54 2.73 15.07
CA VAL A 214 4.89 3.28 14.93
C VAL A 214 5.92 2.31 15.52
N ALA A 215 5.69 1.79 16.73
CA ALA A 215 6.60 0.83 17.36
C ALA A 215 6.78 -0.43 16.50
N ALA A 216 5.69 -1.04 16.03
CA ALA A 216 5.73 -2.22 15.17
C ALA A 216 6.42 -1.96 13.83
N ALA A 217 6.15 -0.81 13.20
CA ALA A 217 6.75 -0.46 11.92
C ALA A 217 8.25 -0.14 12.03
N VAL A 218 8.68 0.51 13.10
CA VAL A 218 10.11 0.77 13.37
C VAL A 218 10.87 -0.53 13.64
N GLU A 219 10.28 -1.47 14.38
CA GLU A 219 10.86 -2.79 14.61
C GLU A 219 11.00 -3.57 13.28
N ALA A 220 9.95 -3.64 12.48
CA ALA A 220 9.99 -4.33 11.19
C ALA A 220 10.96 -3.68 10.20
N ALA A 221 11.13 -2.37 10.29
CA ALA A 221 12.05 -1.61 9.45
C ALA A 221 13.54 -1.92 9.70
N GLN A 222 13.88 -2.63 10.78
CA GLN A 222 15.23 -3.17 11.00
C GLN A 222 15.59 -4.29 10.03
N ALA A 223 14.58 -5.01 9.52
CA ALA A 223 14.77 -6.10 8.55
C ALA A 223 14.65 -5.62 7.08
N GLY A 224 14.05 -4.45 6.85
CA GLY A 224 13.81 -3.91 5.52
C GLY A 224 12.87 -2.70 5.54
N GLU A 225 12.54 -2.17 4.37
CA GLU A 225 11.64 -1.02 4.25
C GLU A 225 10.22 -1.35 4.73
N ALA A 226 9.55 -0.41 5.39
CA ALA A 226 8.19 -0.54 5.89
C ALA A 226 7.27 0.51 5.24
N TRP A 227 6.14 0.07 4.68
CA TRP A 227 5.12 0.95 4.10
C TRP A 227 3.83 0.90 4.92
N ILE A 228 3.33 2.07 5.30
CA ILE A 228 2.07 2.21 6.01
C ILE A 228 1.09 2.97 5.11
N ILE A 229 -0.04 2.35 4.79
CA ILE A 229 -1.12 2.94 4.02
C ILE A 229 -2.37 3.09 4.88
N LEU A 230 -2.82 4.31 5.08
CA LEU A 230 -4.08 4.64 5.74
C LEU A 230 -5.20 4.60 4.71
N ASP A 231 -6.22 3.75 4.94
CA ASP A 231 -7.37 3.55 4.04
C ASP A 231 -8.70 3.98 4.68
N ASN A 232 -8.66 4.69 5.83
CA ASN A 232 -9.82 5.29 6.49
C ASN A 232 -10.23 6.62 5.82
N THR A 233 -10.55 6.52 4.53
CA THR A 233 -10.68 7.68 3.62
C THR A 233 -12.10 8.24 3.51
N ALA A 234 -13.14 7.49 3.94
CA ALA A 234 -14.54 7.86 3.69
C ALA A 234 -14.94 9.22 4.28
N HIS A 235 -14.41 9.58 5.46
CA HIS A 235 -14.59 10.89 6.09
C HIS A 235 -13.29 11.72 6.11
N GLY A 236 -12.30 11.36 5.30
CA GLY A 236 -11.04 12.10 5.18
C GLY A 236 -10.05 11.88 6.32
N HIS A 237 -10.25 10.91 7.20
CA HIS A 237 -9.39 10.66 8.37
C HIS A 237 -8.00 10.13 8.04
N ALA A 238 -7.81 9.52 6.86
CA ALA A 238 -6.53 8.95 6.46
C ALA A 238 -5.39 9.99 6.47
N VAL A 239 -5.62 11.16 5.91
CA VAL A 239 -4.58 12.19 5.80
C VAL A 239 -4.18 12.78 7.16
N PRO A 240 -5.10 13.18 8.06
CA PRO A 240 -4.74 13.60 9.42
C PRO A 240 -3.96 12.52 10.20
N ASN A 241 -4.41 11.26 10.16
CA ASN A 241 -3.71 10.16 10.82
C ASN A 241 -2.31 9.92 10.21
N ALA A 242 -2.17 10.03 8.88
CA ALA A 242 -0.87 9.90 8.22
C ALA A 242 0.12 11.01 8.63
N LEU A 243 -0.36 12.27 8.76
CA LEU A 243 0.47 13.39 9.25
C LEU A 243 0.91 13.17 10.71
N GLN A 244 0.02 12.64 11.57
CA GLN A 244 0.36 12.29 12.94
C GLN A 244 1.44 11.19 12.99
N LEU A 245 1.29 10.13 12.19
CA LEU A 245 2.30 9.06 12.08
C LEU A 245 3.66 9.59 11.63
N GLN A 246 3.71 10.47 10.62
CA GLN A 246 4.97 11.09 10.18
C GLN A 246 5.64 11.87 11.32
N SER A 247 4.87 12.68 12.04
CA SER A 247 5.39 13.44 13.19
C SER A 247 5.93 12.51 14.29
N MET A 248 5.22 11.42 14.61
CA MET A 248 5.68 10.44 15.60
C MET A 248 6.97 9.74 15.16
N LEU A 249 7.09 9.36 13.90
CA LEU A 249 8.29 8.74 13.32
C LEU A 249 9.49 9.69 13.31
N GLU A 250 9.27 10.98 13.06
CA GLU A 250 10.33 12.01 13.14
C GLU A 250 10.89 12.12 14.57
N HIS A 251 10.02 12.05 15.58
CA HIS A 251 10.43 12.11 17.00
C HIS A 251 11.09 10.81 17.49
N ALA A 252 10.68 9.66 16.98
CA ALA A 252 11.27 8.38 17.34
C ALA A 252 12.70 8.19 16.80
N ASN A 253 13.13 8.99 15.83
CA ASN A 253 14.45 8.94 15.20
C ASN A 253 15.35 10.15 15.57
N ALA A 254 14.88 11.02 16.47
CA ALA A 254 15.63 12.18 16.98
C ALA A 254 16.35 11.84 18.27
#